data_f7f9f182c8de7be29aeb2b831ed042a5
#
_entry.id   f7f9f182c8de7be29aeb2b831ed042a5
#
_cell.length_a   1.000
_cell.length_b   1.000
_cell.length_c   1.000
_cell.angle_alpha   90.00
_cell.angle_beta   90.00
_cell.angle_gamma   90.00
#
_symmetry.space_group_name_H-M   'P 1'
#
loop_
_entity.id
_entity.type
_entity.pdbx_description
1 polymer ?
#
loop_
_entity_poly.entity_id
_entity_poly.type
_entity_poly.pdbx_seq_one_letter_code
_entity_poly.pdbx_strand_id
1 'polypeptide(L)'
;AMRDVQRTDGRFPDIAPLGGGFGGMLWGSAGITVPWECYQQYGDTALLSEHYTAMKRYIQYIIDQTIETETNLIVQTRSWGDLCDWLGLEDEKNDKSLVWEAYFIHDLDLMTKMAAALGKTSDAAWFRDLHAARRDFFNKTYIEPESGKTIFSAFIPDKKGQPVDIQTSYVLPLAFGIINEENRNKVIANLAETVRRENTTDRGRLCPSYSLMTGFIGTAWISKALSDYGLNDLAYRLLQQTDYPSWLYSVEQGATTIWERLNSYTHTDGFGGNNRMNSFNHYSFGAVGAWMYNYSLGIQRDEAYPGFKQFILKPMPDPTGKMKYARGYYDSMYGRIESSWKEERSMIHYAFTVPGNTTATLYLPAASLRDVREGEKLIRKCKGIEYIGEGSGQVVLKLLPGSYSFEVKKEHPMAGKKRKKGEITRSKGTH
;
A
#
# COMPACT_ATOMS: atom_id res chain seq x y z
N ALA A 1 -20.51 -11.05 -10.46
CA ALA A 1 -20.53 -10.14 -11.63
C ALA A 1 -19.31 -10.36 -12.54
N MET A 2 -18.07 -10.19 -12.07
CA MET A 2 -16.86 -10.37 -12.93
C MET A 2 -16.81 -11.76 -13.60
N ARG A 3 -17.05 -12.82 -12.84
CA ARG A 3 -17.09 -14.20 -13.33
C ARG A 3 -18.19 -14.43 -14.38
N ASP A 4 -19.35 -13.82 -14.21
CA ASP A 4 -20.52 -14.07 -15.06
C ASP A 4 -20.33 -13.51 -16.49
N VAL A 5 -19.44 -12.55 -16.64
CA VAL A 5 -19.09 -11.91 -17.91
C VAL A 5 -17.63 -12.19 -18.31
N GLN A 6 -16.97 -13.17 -17.66
CA GLN A 6 -15.64 -13.63 -18.05
C GLN A 6 -15.66 -14.23 -19.44
N ARG A 7 -14.71 -13.87 -20.29
CA ARG A 7 -14.61 -14.39 -21.65
C ARG A 7 -14.21 -15.87 -21.66
N THR A 8 -14.47 -16.52 -22.78
CA THR A 8 -14.12 -17.93 -22.99
C THR A 8 -12.62 -18.19 -22.95
N ASP A 9 -11.80 -17.19 -23.33
CA ASP A 9 -10.34 -17.24 -23.26
C ASP A 9 -9.77 -17.06 -21.82
N GLY A 10 -10.60 -16.73 -20.85
CA GLY A 10 -10.22 -16.53 -19.44
C GLY A 10 -10.11 -15.08 -19.01
N ARG A 11 -10.14 -14.12 -19.93
CA ARG A 11 -10.02 -12.70 -19.62
C ARG A 11 -11.19 -12.21 -18.76
N PHE A 12 -10.91 -11.53 -17.65
CA PHE A 12 -11.90 -10.75 -16.95
C PHE A 12 -12.17 -9.42 -17.69
N PRO A 13 -13.40 -8.91 -17.64
CA PRO A 13 -13.69 -7.56 -18.12
C PRO A 13 -13.16 -6.51 -17.15
N ASP A 14 -12.94 -5.30 -17.63
CA ASP A 14 -12.67 -4.14 -16.78
C ASP A 14 -13.97 -3.43 -16.34
N ILE A 15 -15.11 -3.80 -16.88
CA ILE A 15 -16.42 -3.26 -16.54
C ILE A 15 -17.38 -4.41 -16.24
N ALA A 16 -17.88 -4.49 -15.03
CA ALA A 16 -18.87 -5.49 -14.62
C ALA A 16 -20.13 -4.78 -14.02
N PRO A 17 -21.32 -5.30 -14.25
CA PRO A 17 -21.69 -6.57 -14.89
C PRO A 17 -21.83 -6.51 -16.42
N LEU A 18 -21.58 -5.38 -17.07
CA LEU A 18 -21.86 -5.18 -18.51
C LEU A 18 -20.88 -5.94 -19.41
N GLY A 19 -19.67 -6.21 -18.94
CA GLY A 19 -18.61 -6.81 -19.75
C GLY A 19 -17.91 -5.79 -20.64
N GLY A 20 -16.98 -6.30 -21.49
CA GLY A 20 -16.16 -5.45 -22.34
C GLY A 20 -14.93 -4.89 -21.61
N GLY A 21 -14.42 -3.79 -22.15
CA GLY A 21 -13.32 -3.07 -21.54
C GLY A 21 -12.21 -2.68 -22.48
N PHE A 22 -11.42 -1.74 -22.01
CA PHE A 22 -10.28 -1.14 -22.73
C PHE A 22 -9.07 -0.87 -21.79
N GLY A 23 -9.26 -1.03 -20.47
CA GLY A 23 -8.27 -0.69 -19.46
C GLY A 23 -7.18 -1.74 -19.30
N GLY A 24 -7.54 -2.99 -19.42
CA GLY A 24 -6.58 -4.07 -19.33
C GLY A 24 -6.49 -4.71 -17.94
N MET A 25 -5.33 -5.35 -17.68
CA MET A 25 -5.16 -6.21 -16.51
C MET A 25 -5.30 -5.47 -15.17
N LEU A 26 -4.90 -4.21 -15.08
CA LEU A 26 -4.99 -3.44 -13.83
C LEU A 26 -6.43 -3.24 -13.34
N TRP A 27 -7.40 -3.34 -14.25
CA TRP A 27 -8.84 -3.38 -13.95
C TRP A 27 -9.34 -4.81 -13.79
N GLY A 28 -8.93 -5.71 -14.71
CA GLY A 28 -9.32 -7.12 -14.68
C GLY A 28 -8.86 -7.85 -13.41
N SER A 29 -7.73 -7.45 -12.83
CA SER A 29 -7.20 -8.00 -11.56
C SER A 29 -8.17 -7.81 -10.38
N ALA A 30 -9.20 -6.96 -10.49
CA ALA A 30 -10.28 -6.92 -9.52
C ALA A 30 -10.97 -8.29 -9.34
N GLY A 31 -10.96 -9.14 -10.38
CA GLY A 31 -11.45 -10.53 -10.31
C GLY A 31 -10.65 -11.43 -9.36
N ILE A 32 -9.44 -11.05 -8.98
CA ILE A 32 -8.57 -11.72 -8.01
C ILE A 32 -8.55 -10.94 -6.68
N THR A 33 -8.32 -9.64 -6.73
CA THR A 33 -8.13 -8.82 -5.53
C THR A 33 -9.41 -8.73 -4.68
N VAL A 34 -10.59 -8.57 -5.30
CA VAL A 34 -11.84 -8.46 -4.56
C VAL A 34 -12.18 -9.74 -3.78
N PRO A 35 -12.12 -10.97 -4.36
CA PRO A 35 -12.29 -12.20 -3.58
C PRO A 35 -11.31 -12.34 -2.42
N TRP A 36 -10.04 -11.97 -2.61
CA TRP A 36 -9.04 -11.96 -1.54
C TRP A 36 -9.42 -10.99 -0.42
N GLU A 37 -9.77 -9.75 -0.77
CA GLU A 37 -10.17 -8.73 0.22
C GLU A 37 -11.41 -9.16 1.01
N CYS A 38 -12.41 -9.76 0.34
CA CYS A 38 -13.57 -10.31 1.01
C CYS A 38 -13.19 -11.45 1.98
N TYR A 39 -12.31 -12.36 1.56
CA TYR A 39 -11.83 -13.43 2.43
C TYR A 39 -11.10 -12.87 3.65
N GLN A 40 -10.19 -11.92 3.46
CA GLN A 40 -9.48 -11.29 4.57
C GLN A 40 -10.40 -10.53 5.52
N GLN A 41 -11.46 -9.95 4.98
CA GLN A 41 -12.40 -9.14 5.76
C GLN A 41 -13.37 -9.99 6.58
N TYR A 42 -13.82 -11.12 6.03
CA TYR A 42 -14.90 -11.92 6.61
C TYR A 42 -14.47 -13.35 7.03
N GLY A 43 -13.31 -13.82 6.60
CA GLY A 43 -12.85 -15.18 6.88
C GLY A 43 -13.62 -16.27 6.10
N ASP A 44 -14.44 -15.88 5.12
CA ASP A 44 -15.27 -16.82 4.34
C ASP A 44 -14.50 -17.36 3.13
N THR A 45 -14.19 -18.65 3.16
CA THR A 45 -13.56 -19.37 2.05
C THR A 45 -14.51 -19.77 0.94
N ALA A 46 -15.84 -19.70 1.14
CA ALA A 46 -16.82 -20.10 0.14
C ALA A 46 -16.69 -19.25 -1.12
N LEU A 47 -16.53 -17.92 -0.96
CA LEU A 47 -16.31 -17.00 -2.08
C LEU A 47 -15.05 -17.35 -2.87
N LEU A 48 -13.95 -17.67 -2.20
CA LEU A 48 -12.71 -18.09 -2.86
C LEU A 48 -12.92 -19.37 -3.66
N SER A 49 -13.56 -20.38 -3.05
CA SER A 49 -13.83 -21.67 -3.70
C SER A 49 -14.70 -21.49 -4.94
N GLU A 50 -15.74 -20.69 -4.85
CA GLU A 50 -16.68 -20.42 -5.94
C GLU A 50 -16.03 -19.73 -7.15
N HIS A 51 -15.09 -18.79 -6.88
CA HIS A 51 -14.43 -18.01 -7.92
C HIS A 51 -13.10 -18.59 -8.40
N TYR A 52 -12.54 -19.59 -7.71
CA TYR A 52 -11.19 -20.07 -7.91
C TYR A 52 -10.85 -20.45 -9.37
N THR A 53 -11.72 -21.21 -10.02
CA THR A 53 -11.50 -21.63 -11.41
C THR A 53 -11.45 -20.45 -12.37
N ALA A 54 -12.30 -19.44 -12.16
CA ALA A 54 -12.30 -18.23 -12.97
C ALA A 54 -11.00 -17.42 -12.79
N MET A 55 -10.53 -17.29 -11.55
CA MET A 55 -9.26 -16.63 -11.23
C MET A 55 -8.05 -17.35 -11.85
N LYS A 56 -8.01 -18.69 -11.75
CA LYS A 56 -6.93 -19.49 -12.36
C LYS A 56 -6.91 -19.34 -13.90
N ARG A 57 -8.07 -19.35 -14.54
CA ARG A 57 -8.19 -19.10 -15.99
C ARG A 57 -7.72 -17.70 -16.38
N TYR A 58 -7.93 -16.72 -15.54
CA TYR A 58 -7.44 -15.36 -15.78
C TYR A 58 -5.90 -15.29 -15.73
N ILE A 59 -5.27 -15.93 -14.77
CA ILE A 59 -3.80 -16.04 -14.73
C ILE A 59 -3.27 -16.72 -15.99
N GLN A 60 -3.92 -17.83 -16.43
CA GLN A 60 -3.52 -18.53 -17.65
C GLN A 60 -3.67 -17.62 -18.88
N TYR A 61 -4.75 -16.84 -18.96
CA TYR A 61 -4.94 -15.85 -20.02
C TYR A 61 -3.79 -14.83 -20.08
N ILE A 62 -3.37 -14.29 -18.93
CA ILE A 62 -2.23 -13.35 -18.91
C ILE A 62 -0.98 -14.02 -19.45
N ILE A 63 -0.68 -15.23 -19.01
CA ILE A 63 0.50 -15.98 -19.47
C ILE A 63 0.48 -16.19 -20.99
N ASP A 64 -0.64 -16.67 -21.51
CA ASP A 64 -0.73 -17.12 -22.90
C ASP A 64 -0.89 -15.94 -23.89
N GLN A 65 -1.51 -14.84 -23.47
CA GLN A 65 -1.91 -13.78 -24.39
C GLN A 65 -1.13 -12.48 -24.22
N THR A 66 -0.45 -12.27 -23.09
CA THR A 66 0.21 -10.99 -22.83
C THR A 66 1.70 -11.07 -22.65
N ILE A 67 2.27 -12.23 -22.28
CA ILE A 67 3.71 -12.40 -22.16
C ILE A 67 4.31 -12.64 -23.55
N GLU A 68 5.21 -11.76 -23.93
CA GLU A 68 5.91 -11.86 -25.23
C GLU A 68 7.05 -12.89 -25.15
N THR A 69 7.09 -13.82 -26.13
CA THR A 69 8.03 -14.95 -26.10
C THR A 69 9.50 -14.50 -26.18
N GLU A 70 9.79 -13.48 -26.98
CA GLU A 70 11.18 -13.05 -27.24
C GLU A 70 11.76 -12.24 -26.08
N THR A 71 10.98 -11.34 -25.50
CA THR A 71 11.42 -10.40 -24.47
C THR A 71 11.04 -10.82 -23.05
N ASN A 72 10.10 -11.75 -22.93
CA ASN A 72 9.44 -12.14 -21.68
C ASN A 72 8.70 -10.98 -20.97
N LEU A 73 8.47 -9.86 -21.66
CA LEU A 73 7.73 -8.71 -21.14
C LEU A 73 6.23 -8.94 -21.21
N ILE A 74 5.49 -8.32 -20.30
CA ILE A 74 4.04 -8.22 -20.44
C ILE A 74 3.73 -7.09 -21.43
N VAL A 75 3.04 -7.46 -22.53
CA VAL A 75 2.62 -6.58 -23.61
C VAL A 75 1.15 -6.80 -23.87
N GLN A 76 0.28 -6.26 -23.01
CA GLN A 76 -1.17 -6.49 -23.11
C GLN A 76 -1.87 -5.75 -24.27
N THR A 77 -1.23 -4.75 -24.86
CA THR A 77 -1.82 -3.92 -25.92
C THR A 77 -2.29 -4.70 -27.14
N ARG A 78 -1.75 -5.90 -27.35
CA ARG A 78 -2.13 -6.79 -28.47
C ARG A 78 -3.45 -7.51 -28.26
N SER A 79 -3.84 -7.71 -27.00
CA SER A 79 -4.96 -8.59 -26.65
C SER A 79 -6.04 -7.92 -25.80
N TRP A 80 -5.74 -6.74 -25.28
CA TRP A 80 -6.65 -6.04 -24.36
C TRP A 80 -6.54 -4.51 -24.52
N GLY A 81 -6.46 -3.76 -23.39
CA GLY A 81 -6.26 -2.32 -23.37
C GLY A 81 -4.83 -1.95 -23.04
N ASP A 82 -4.56 -0.66 -22.99
CA ASP A 82 -3.22 -0.13 -22.77
C ASP A 82 -3.12 0.84 -21.61
N LEU A 83 -4.13 0.91 -20.74
CA LEU A 83 -4.09 1.79 -19.58
C LEU A 83 -3.00 1.34 -18.58
N CYS A 84 -2.41 2.34 -17.94
CA CYS A 84 -1.38 2.17 -16.93
C CYS A 84 -1.86 2.83 -15.63
N ASP A 85 -1.22 3.90 -15.15
CA ASP A 85 -1.66 4.61 -13.95
C ASP A 85 -2.66 5.71 -14.33
N TRP A 86 -3.88 5.31 -14.66
CA TRP A 86 -4.92 6.18 -15.21
C TRP A 86 -5.10 7.45 -14.38
N LEU A 87 -5.09 8.59 -15.06
CA LEU A 87 -5.07 9.94 -14.51
C LEU A 87 -3.84 10.30 -13.66
N GLY A 88 -2.80 9.48 -13.69
CA GLY A 88 -1.47 9.86 -13.19
C GLY A 88 -0.93 11.04 -13.99
N LEU A 89 -0.31 11.98 -13.30
CA LEU A 89 0.16 13.20 -13.93
C LEU A 89 1.52 13.01 -14.63
N GLU A 90 2.13 11.85 -14.43
CA GLU A 90 3.39 11.40 -15.05
C GLU A 90 3.20 10.05 -15.78
N ASP A 91 1.97 9.70 -16.17
CA ASP A 91 1.67 8.36 -16.73
C ASP A 91 2.35 8.11 -18.08
N GLU A 92 2.57 9.14 -18.90
CA GLU A 92 3.31 9.04 -20.17
C GLU A 92 4.82 8.80 -19.97
N LYS A 93 5.34 9.05 -18.75
CA LYS A 93 6.72 8.74 -18.37
C LYS A 93 6.88 7.32 -17.83
N ASN A 94 5.80 6.56 -17.63
CA ASN A 94 5.86 5.17 -17.18
C ASN A 94 6.42 4.24 -18.26
N ASP A 95 7.09 3.19 -17.82
CA ASP A 95 7.13 1.95 -18.57
C ASP A 95 5.89 1.13 -18.20
N LYS A 96 4.92 1.03 -19.12
CA LYS A 96 3.66 0.34 -18.86
C LYS A 96 3.88 -1.14 -18.50
N SER A 97 4.87 -1.79 -19.13
CA SER A 97 5.21 -3.18 -18.87
C SER A 97 5.69 -3.37 -17.41
N LEU A 98 6.42 -2.41 -16.85
CA LEU A 98 6.81 -2.41 -15.41
C LEU A 98 5.58 -2.46 -14.49
N VAL A 99 4.58 -1.61 -14.77
CA VAL A 99 3.38 -1.51 -13.94
C VAL A 99 2.53 -2.77 -14.05
N TRP A 100 2.34 -3.29 -15.26
CA TRP A 100 1.62 -4.54 -15.49
C TRP A 100 2.33 -5.73 -14.85
N GLU A 101 3.65 -5.80 -14.97
CA GLU A 101 4.46 -6.84 -14.35
C GLU A 101 4.32 -6.84 -12.81
N ALA A 102 4.40 -5.66 -12.20
CA ALA A 102 4.25 -5.53 -10.75
C ALA A 102 2.87 -6.05 -10.27
N TYR A 103 1.80 -5.74 -11.00
CA TYR A 103 0.46 -6.23 -10.68
C TYR A 103 0.29 -7.73 -10.94
N PHE A 104 0.88 -8.25 -12.00
CA PHE A 104 0.87 -9.70 -12.26
C PHE A 104 1.56 -10.48 -11.14
N ILE A 105 2.69 -9.98 -10.66
CA ILE A 105 3.39 -10.58 -9.50
C ILE A 105 2.50 -10.53 -8.25
N HIS A 106 1.80 -9.42 -8.03
CA HIS A 106 0.83 -9.31 -6.92
C HIS A 106 -0.31 -10.31 -7.06
N ASP A 107 -0.91 -10.44 -8.23
CA ASP A 107 -1.96 -11.43 -8.50
C ASP A 107 -1.48 -12.87 -8.23
N LEU A 108 -0.24 -13.19 -8.58
CA LEU A 108 0.37 -14.50 -8.30
C LEU A 108 0.59 -14.77 -6.81
N ASP A 109 0.97 -13.74 -6.04
CA ASP A 109 1.08 -13.83 -4.57
C ASP A 109 -0.30 -14.12 -3.95
N LEU A 110 -1.33 -13.36 -4.37
CA LEU A 110 -2.70 -13.58 -3.89
C LEU A 110 -3.23 -14.96 -4.27
N MET A 111 -2.99 -15.42 -5.49
CA MET A 111 -3.39 -16.76 -5.93
C MET A 111 -2.66 -17.86 -5.17
N THR A 112 -1.38 -17.67 -4.83
CA THR A 112 -0.63 -18.61 -3.97
C THR A 112 -1.30 -18.76 -2.62
N LYS A 113 -1.65 -17.64 -1.98
CA LYS A 113 -2.30 -17.59 -0.66
C LYS A 113 -3.72 -18.17 -0.70
N MET A 114 -4.50 -17.84 -1.72
CA MET A 114 -5.86 -18.36 -1.90
C MET A 114 -5.87 -19.87 -2.18
N ALA A 115 -4.93 -20.35 -3.00
CA ALA A 115 -4.78 -21.79 -3.24
C ALA A 115 -4.42 -22.54 -1.95
N ALA A 116 -3.51 -21.99 -1.15
CA ALA A 116 -3.15 -22.55 0.15
C ALA A 116 -4.34 -22.58 1.12
N ALA A 117 -5.10 -21.48 1.21
CA ALA A 117 -6.30 -21.40 2.05
C ALA A 117 -7.39 -22.42 1.66
N LEU A 118 -7.46 -22.79 0.39
CA LEU A 118 -8.36 -23.81 -0.15
C LEU A 118 -7.78 -25.23 -0.16
N GLY A 119 -6.58 -25.44 0.38
CA GLY A 119 -5.91 -26.75 0.39
C GLY A 119 -5.45 -27.25 -0.98
N LYS A 120 -5.36 -26.38 -1.99
CA LYS A 120 -4.93 -26.72 -3.36
C LYS A 120 -3.41 -26.64 -3.48
N THR A 121 -2.72 -27.60 -2.86
CA THR A 121 -1.27 -27.58 -2.65
C THR A 121 -0.45 -27.52 -3.95
N SER A 122 -0.86 -28.25 -4.98
CA SER A 122 -0.18 -28.26 -6.29
C SER A 122 -0.28 -26.90 -6.98
N ASP A 123 -1.46 -26.26 -6.93
CA ASP A 123 -1.66 -24.95 -7.51
C ASP A 123 -0.90 -23.89 -6.70
N ALA A 124 -0.90 -23.96 -5.37
CA ALA A 124 -0.12 -23.07 -4.51
C ALA A 124 1.38 -23.15 -4.83
N ALA A 125 1.91 -24.34 -5.06
CA ALA A 125 3.29 -24.53 -5.48
C ALA A 125 3.56 -23.90 -6.86
N TRP A 126 2.70 -24.15 -7.83
CA TRP A 126 2.83 -23.57 -9.17
C TRP A 126 2.80 -22.04 -9.18
N PHE A 127 1.82 -21.43 -8.49
CA PHE A 127 1.75 -19.96 -8.40
C PHE A 127 2.97 -19.37 -7.68
N ARG A 128 3.42 -19.98 -6.58
CA ARG A 128 4.61 -19.56 -5.85
C ARG A 128 5.87 -19.59 -6.74
N ASP A 129 6.06 -20.67 -7.50
CA ASP A 129 7.24 -20.83 -8.34
C ASP A 129 7.23 -19.82 -9.51
N LEU A 130 6.05 -19.57 -10.08
CA LEU A 130 5.87 -18.53 -11.10
C LEU A 130 6.06 -17.11 -10.50
N HIS A 131 5.52 -16.85 -9.32
CA HIS A 131 5.75 -15.59 -8.58
C HIS A 131 7.25 -15.34 -8.37
N ALA A 132 7.99 -16.35 -7.92
CA ALA A 132 9.43 -16.23 -7.70
C ALA A 132 10.19 -15.92 -9.01
N ALA A 133 9.84 -16.61 -10.10
CA ALA A 133 10.45 -16.38 -11.39
C ALA A 133 10.16 -14.97 -11.95
N ARG A 134 8.90 -14.50 -11.84
CA ARG A 134 8.52 -13.16 -12.31
C ARG A 134 9.14 -12.07 -11.45
N ARG A 135 9.24 -12.28 -10.13
CA ARG A 135 9.92 -11.36 -9.21
C ARG A 135 11.42 -11.23 -9.55
N ASP A 136 12.09 -12.34 -9.84
CA ASP A 136 13.49 -12.33 -10.28
C ASP A 136 13.65 -11.58 -11.63
N PHE A 137 12.76 -11.85 -12.57
CA PHE A 137 12.70 -11.14 -13.86
C PHE A 137 12.49 -9.63 -13.66
N PHE A 138 11.57 -9.22 -12.77
CA PHE A 138 11.32 -7.81 -12.47
C PHE A 138 12.58 -7.09 -12.01
N ASN A 139 13.28 -7.66 -11.01
CA ASN A 139 14.48 -7.04 -10.45
C ASN A 139 15.62 -6.92 -11.46
N LYS A 140 15.73 -7.87 -12.39
CA LYS A 140 16.76 -7.85 -13.45
C LYS A 140 16.43 -6.88 -14.59
N THR A 141 15.12 -6.68 -14.87
CA THR A 141 14.67 -5.94 -16.05
C THR A 141 14.40 -4.46 -15.75
N TYR A 142 13.83 -4.17 -14.58
CA TYR A 142 13.28 -2.84 -14.27
C TYR A 142 14.02 -2.08 -13.18
N ILE A 143 15.04 -2.68 -12.55
CA ILE A 143 15.82 -2.02 -11.49
C ILE A 143 17.27 -1.89 -11.94
N GLU A 144 17.80 -0.66 -11.93
CA GLU A 144 19.21 -0.40 -12.11
C GLU A 144 19.95 -0.68 -10.79
N PRO A 145 20.89 -1.65 -10.73
CA PRO A 145 21.43 -2.14 -9.46
C PRO A 145 22.27 -1.12 -8.69
N GLU A 146 22.96 -0.20 -9.38
CA GLU A 146 23.85 0.76 -8.73
C GLU A 146 23.09 1.85 -8.01
N SER A 147 22.10 2.44 -8.66
CA SER A 147 21.29 3.55 -8.13
C SER A 147 20.00 3.10 -7.45
N GLY A 148 19.49 1.91 -7.76
CA GLY A 148 18.15 1.45 -7.38
C GLY A 148 17.03 2.17 -8.10
N LYS A 149 17.32 2.89 -9.18
CA LYS A 149 16.29 3.55 -9.99
C LYS A 149 15.52 2.53 -10.82
N THR A 150 14.23 2.81 -11.00
CA THR A 150 13.43 2.12 -12.00
C THR A 150 13.84 2.58 -13.39
N ILE A 151 13.94 1.64 -14.33
CA ILE A 151 14.39 1.90 -15.69
C ILE A 151 13.41 1.33 -16.71
N PHE A 152 13.42 1.92 -17.90
CA PHE A 152 12.66 1.41 -19.05
C PHE A 152 13.18 0.04 -19.49
N SER A 153 12.24 -0.88 -19.71
CA SER A 153 12.47 -2.15 -20.38
C SER A 153 12.59 -1.99 -21.91
N ALA A 154 12.63 -3.11 -22.63
CA ALA A 154 12.54 -3.11 -24.09
C ALA A 154 11.11 -2.86 -24.61
N PHE A 155 10.12 -2.62 -23.76
CA PHE A 155 8.75 -2.25 -24.18
C PHE A 155 8.75 -0.96 -25.01
N ILE A 156 9.62 0.00 -24.67
CA ILE A 156 9.94 1.16 -25.52
C ILE A 156 11.42 1.05 -25.89
N PRO A 157 11.78 0.45 -27.03
CA PRO A 157 13.16 0.10 -27.35
C PRO A 157 14.15 1.25 -27.26
N ASP A 158 13.78 2.43 -27.75
CA ASP A 158 14.63 3.63 -27.77
C ASP A 158 14.88 4.22 -26.37
N LYS A 159 14.08 3.84 -25.35
CA LYS A 159 14.24 4.28 -23.97
C LYS A 159 14.90 3.23 -23.09
N LYS A 160 15.13 2.01 -23.57
CA LYS A 160 15.66 0.89 -22.79
C LYS A 160 16.85 1.31 -21.93
N GLY A 161 16.77 1.04 -20.62
CA GLY A 161 17.80 1.34 -19.63
C GLY A 161 17.81 2.81 -19.15
N GLN A 162 17.02 3.70 -19.74
CA GLN A 162 16.87 5.04 -19.21
C GLN A 162 16.02 5.04 -17.94
N PRO A 163 16.25 5.98 -17.00
CA PRO A 163 15.43 6.06 -15.79
C PRO A 163 13.96 6.37 -16.09
N VAL A 164 13.05 5.64 -15.45
CA VAL A 164 11.62 5.98 -15.33
C VAL A 164 11.44 7.01 -14.22
N ASP A 165 11.89 6.69 -13.01
CA ASP A 165 12.11 7.58 -11.85
C ASP A 165 10.90 8.45 -11.48
N ILE A 166 9.71 7.85 -11.42
CA ILE A 166 8.45 8.50 -11.02
C ILE A 166 7.80 7.77 -9.85
N GLN A 167 6.84 8.40 -9.16
CA GLN A 167 6.22 7.83 -7.96
C GLN A 167 5.67 6.42 -8.19
N THR A 168 4.82 6.22 -9.19
CA THR A 168 4.14 4.94 -9.42
C THR A 168 5.11 3.79 -9.69
N SER A 169 6.21 4.06 -10.41
CA SER A 169 7.20 3.03 -10.74
C SER A 169 7.92 2.45 -9.52
N TYR A 170 8.02 3.20 -8.41
CA TYR A 170 8.58 2.74 -7.15
C TYR A 170 7.51 2.20 -6.19
N VAL A 171 6.33 2.83 -6.19
CA VAL A 171 5.25 2.50 -5.25
C VAL A 171 4.83 1.05 -5.37
N LEU A 172 4.54 0.58 -6.58
CA LEU A 172 3.97 -0.76 -6.77
C LEU A 172 4.94 -1.87 -6.37
N PRO A 173 6.19 -1.90 -6.84
CA PRO A 173 7.11 -2.97 -6.46
C PRO A 173 7.47 -2.95 -4.98
N LEU A 174 7.45 -1.80 -4.32
CA LEU A 174 7.62 -1.72 -2.87
C LEU A 174 6.38 -2.21 -2.12
N ALA A 175 5.19 -1.75 -2.50
CA ALA A 175 3.94 -2.13 -1.85
C ALA A 175 3.66 -3.64 -1.92
N PHE A 176 4.12 -4.29 -2.98
CA PHE A 176 3.93 -5.73 -3.23
C PHE A 176 5.14 -6.59 -2.81
N GLY A 177 6.18 -5.99 -2.21
CA GLY A 177 7.34 -6.73 -1.73
C GLY A 177 8.20 -7.38 -2.83
N ILE A 178 8.19 -6.81 -4.04
CA ILE A 178 8.87 -7.34 -5.21
C ILE A 178 10.39 -7.12 -5.14
N ILE A 179 10.80 -5.98 -4.59
CA ILE A 179 12.21 -5.55 -4.62
C ILE A 179 13.09 -6.48 -3.77
N ASN A 180 14.21 -6.90 -4.33
CA ASN A 180 15.23 -7.68 -3.64
C ASN A 180 15.85 -6.89 -2.50
N GLU A 181 16.32 -7.60 -1.47
CA GLU A 181 16.84 -6.99 -0.25
C GLU A 181 18.03 -6.07 -0.50
N GLU A 182 18.92 -6.44 -1.41
CA GLU A 182 20.11 -5.69 -1.81
C GLU A 182 19.80 -4.29 -2.38
N ASN A 183 18.69 -4.14 -3.11
CA ASN A 183 18.27 -2.89 -3.73
C ASN A 183 17.23 -2.13 -2.91
N ARG A 184 16.57 -2.77 -1.94
CA ARG A 184 15.42 -2.24 -1.24
C ARG A 184 15.64 -0.85 -0.66
N ASN A 185 16.74 -0.65 0.04
CA ASN A 185 17.02 0.64 0.66
C ASN A 185 17.23 1.77 -0.36
N LYS A 186 17.83 1.47 -1.51
CA LYS A 186 18.01 2.42 -2.60
C LYS A 186 16.67 2.78 -3.24
N VAL A 187 15.84 1.79 -3.50
CA VAL A 187 14.49 1.97 -4.07
C VAL A 187 13.60 2.79 -3.13
N ILE A 188 13.66 2.53 -1.81
CA ILE A 188 12.95 3.32 -0.79
C ILE A 188 13.43 4.78 -0.80
N ALA A 189 14.73 5.01 -0.89
CA ALA A 189 15.29 6.36 -0.95
C ALA A 189 14.84 7.11 -2.21
N ASN A 190 14.79 6.43 -3.35
CA ASN A 190 14.30 7.00 -4.60
C ASN A 190 12.81 7.33 -4.53
N LEU A 191 11.96 6.45 -3.96
CA LEU A 191 10.54 6.78 -3.69
C LEU A 191 10.43 8.04 -2.83
N ALA A 192 11.19 8.10 -1.73
CA ALA A 192 11.17 9.27 -0.85
C ALA A 192 11.56 10.55 -1.59
N GLU A 193 12.54 10.49 -2.48
CA GLU A 193 12.98 11.63 -3.29
C GLU A 193 11.89 12.08 -4.27
N THR A 194 11.21 11.15 -4.96
CA THR A 194 10.09 11.51 -5.87
C THR A 194 8.94 12.22 -5.17
N VAL A 195 8.76 11.99 -3.87
CA VAL A 195 7.74 12.67 -3.05
C VAL A 195 8.24 14.03 -2.54
N ARG A 196 9.53 14.13 -2.19
CA ARG A 196 10.11 15.35 -1.61
C ARG A 196 10.41 16.45 -2.62
N ARG A 197 10.74 16.05 -3.85
CA ARG A 197 11.10 17.02 -4.91
C ARG A 197 9.88 17.67 -5.55
N GLU A 198 10.09 18.76 -6.25
CA GLU A 198 9.16 19.25 -7.25
C GLU A 198 9.12 18.27 -8.44
N ASN A 199 7.94 18.07 -9.00
CA ASN A 199 7.75 17.18 -10.13
C ASN A 199 7.09 17.94 -11.29
N THR A 200 7.31 17.48 -12.51
CA THR A 200 6.70 18.07 -13.70
C THR A 200 5.73 17.08 -14.33
N THR A 201 4.50 17.53 -14.59
CA THR A 201 3.50 16.69 -15.27
C THR A 201 3.91 16.39 -16.71
N ASP A 202 3.23 15.43 -17.36
CA ASP A 202 3.41 15.13 -18.80
C ASP A 202 3.16 16.33 -19.70
N ARG A 203 2.36 17.30 -19.23
CA ARG A 203 2.04 18.55 -19.94
C ARG A 203 2.97 19.73 -19.56
N GLY A 204 4.06 19.47 -18.86
CA GLY A 204 5.07 20.47 -18.49
C GLY A 204 4.71 21.38 -17.32
N ARG A 205 3.61 21.12 -16.58
CA ARG A 205 3.27 21.88 -15.36
C ARG A 205 4.17 21.45 -14.20
N LEU A 206 4.83 22.40 -13.58
CA LEU A 206 5.58 22.20 -12.34
C LEU A 206 4.60 22.05 -11.16
N CYS A 207 4.82 21.02 -10.35
CA CYS A 207 4.07 20.71 -9.14
C CYS A 207 4.98 20.80 -7.93
N PRO A 208 4.52 21.32 -6.78
CA PRO A 208 5.35 21.51 -5.60
C PRO A 208 5.76 20.16 -4.97
N SER A 209 6.70 20.23 -4.04
CA SER A 209 7.06 19.09 -3.17
C SER A 209 5.84 18.50 -2.49
N TYR A 210 5.86 17.20 -2.26
CA TYR A 210 4.74 16.45 -1.64
C TYR A 210 3.45 16.44 -2.45
N SER A 211 3.55 16.58 -3.77
CA SER A 211 2.42 16.44 -4.68
C SER A 211 2.09 14.99 -4.96
N LEU A 212 0.80 14.68 -5.07
CA LEU A 212 0.29 13.37 -5.46
C LEU A 212 0.35 13.24 -6.99
N MET A 213 1.44 12.70 -7.50
CA MET A 213 1.65 12.57 -8.95
C MET A 213 1.03 11.29 -9.52
N THR A 214 0.68 10.32 -8.66
CA THR A 214 0.08 9.04 -9.04
C THR A 214 -1.34 9.19 -9.55
N GLY A 215 -1.73 8.29 -10.44
CA GLY A 215 -3.13 8.07 -10.84
C GLY A 215 -3.85 7.08 -9.91
N PHE A 216 -4.88 6.43 -10.45
CA PHE A 216 -5.71 5.51 -9.66
C PHE A 216 -4.93 4.34 -9.09
N ILE A 217 -4.02 3.79 -9.88
CA ILE A 217 -3.28 2.58 -9.53
C ILE A 217 -2.24 2.88 -8.46
N GLY A 218 -1.40 3.90 -8.66
CA GLY A 218 -0.36 4.26 -7.70
C GLY A 218 -0.93 4.84 -6.40
N THR A 219 -2.02 5.62 -6.49
CA THR A 219 -2.65 6.24 -5.31
C THR A 219 -3.17 5.22 -4.30
N ALA A 220 -3.65 4.07 -4.76
CA ALA A 220 -4.12 3.00 -3.87
C ALA A 220 -3.01 2.49 -2.93
N TRP A 221 -1.74 2.63 -3.30
CA TRP A 221 -0.62 1.99 -2.62
C TRP A 221 0.44 2.96 -2.08
N ILE A 222 0.50 4.23 -2.52
CA ILE A 222 1.60 5.13 -2.17
C ILE A 222 1.73 5.36 -0.66
N SER A 223 0.63 5.69 0.02
CA SER A 223 0.68 5.96 1.46
C SER A 223 1.00 4.71 2.27
N LYS A 224 0.52 3.52 1.82
CA LYS A 224 0.89 2.22 2.38
C LYS A 224 2.40 1.97 2.22
N ALA A 225 2.92 2.06 1.00
CA ALA A 225 4.33 1.84 0.73
C ALA A 225 5.24 2.75 1.57
N LEU A 226 4.91 4.03 1.66
CA LEU A 226 5.65 4.97 2.50
C LEU A 226 5.64 4.55 3.97
N SER A 227 4.48 4.19 4.52
CA SER A 227 4.35 3.84 5.94
C SER A 227 5.00 2.49 6.27
N ASP A 228 4.90 1.49 5.40
CA ASP A 228 5.54 0.17 5.59
C ASP A 228 7.07 0.27 5.68
N TYR A 229 7.65 1.22 4.96
CA TYR A 229 9.10 1.45 4.96
C TYR A 229 9.57 2.59 5.87
N GLY A 230 8.75 3.00 6.84
CA GLY A 230 9.13 3.98 7.86
C GLY A 230 9.15 5.44 7.41
N LEU A 231 8.56 5.73 6.25
CA LEU A 231 8.44 7.09 5.69
C LEU A 231 7.06 7.69 6.00
N ASN A 232 6.54 7.45 7.20
CA ASN A 232 5.20 7.87 7.60
C ASN A 232 5.03 9.40 7.57
N ASP A 233 6.10 10.16 7.79
CA ASP A 233 6.11 11.61 7.63
C ASP A 233 5.73 12.05 6.21
N LEU A 234 6.19 11.33 5.19
CA LEU A 234 5.87 11.63 3.80
C LEU A 234 4.41 11.27 3.46
N ALA A 235 3.89 10.17 4.00
CA ALA A 235 2.49 9.81 3.83
C ALA A 235 1.56 10.90 4.41
N TYR A 236 1.88 11.43 5.59
CA TYR A 236 1.13 12.56 6.17
C TYR A 236 1.31 13.85 5.39
N ARG A 237 2.50 14.15 4.86
CA ARG A 237 2.73 15.33 4.04
C ARG A 237 1.94 15.29 2.73
N LEU A 238 1.84 14.14 2.07
CA LEU A 238 0.96 13.96 0.91
C LEU A 238 -0.51 14.24 1.27
N LEU A 239 -1.00 13.68 2.39
CA LEU A 239 -2.36 13.92 2.85
C LEU A 239 -2.65 15.39 3.18
N GLN A 240 -1.66 16.10 3.72
CA GLN A 240 -1.76 17.48 4.22
C GLN A 240 -1.42 18.55 3.19
N GLN A 241 -1.02 18.15 1.97
CA GLN A 241 -0.76 19.07 0.88
C GLN A 241 -2.05 19.71 0.40
N THR A 242 -2.06 21.04 0.24
CA THR A 242 -3.20 21.83 -0.21
C THR A 242 -3.08 22.34 -1.63
N ASP A 243 -1.85 22.41 -2.16
CA ASP A 243 -1.61 22.77 -3.55
C ASP A 243 -1.92 21.60 -4.50
N TYR A 244 -2.28 21.92 -5.75
CA TYR A 244 -2.47 20.93 -6.80
C TYR A 244 -1.14 20.27 -7.21
N PRO A 245 -1.12 18.94 -7.35
CA PRO A 245 -2.17 17.95 -7.16
C PRO A 245 -2.16 17.36 -5.73
N SER A 246 -3.30 17.39 -5.07
CA SER A 246 -3.48 16.79 -3.73
C SER A 246 -4.96 16.57 -3.42
N TRP A 247 -5.26 15.74 -2.41
CA TRP A 247 -6.63 15.54 -1.93
C TRP A 247 -7.24 16.82 -1.36
N LEU A 248 -6.48 17.58 -0.55
CA LEU A 248 -7.00 18.78 0.07
C LEU A 248 -7.18 19.93 -0.93
N TYR A 249 -6.46 19.93 -2.05
CA TYR A 249 -6.74 20.87 -3.13
C TYR A 249 -8.21 20.76 -3.59
N SER A 250 -8.69 19.54 -3.84
CA SER A 250 -10.09 19.34 -4.21
C SER A 250 -11.05 19.84 -3.13
N VAL A 251 -10.71 19.61 -1.84
CA VAL A 251 -11.52 20.10 -0.69
C VAL A 251 -11.56 21.63 -0.68
N GLU A 252 -10.45 22.30 -0.90
CA GLU A 252 -10.38 23.77 -0.98
C GLU A 252 -11.13 24.34 -2.19
N GLN A 253 -11.30 23.53 -3.26
CA GLN A 253 -12.16 23.87 -4.38
C GLN A 253 -13.64 23.53 -4.13
N GLY A 254 -14.02 23.13 -2.92
CA GLY A 254 -15.39 22.89 -2.50
C GLY A 254 -15.87 21.45 -2.64
N ALA A 255 -14.96 20.47 -2.81
CA ALA A 255 -15.32 19.06 -2.89
C ALA A 255 -15.91 18.55 -1.58
N THR A 256 -17.07 17.89 -1.66
CA THR A 256 -17.72 17.15 -0.57
C THR A 256 -17.74 15.64 -0.83
N THR A 257 -17.27 15.23 -1.99
CA THR A 257 -17.16 13.85 -2.47
C THR A 257 -15.77 13.63 -3.06
N ILE A 258 -15.42 12.38 -3.33
CA ILE A 258 -14.19 12.09 -4.09
C ILE A 258 -14.45 12.30 -5.57
N TRP A 259 -13.67 13.15 -6.19
CA TRP A 259 -13.75 13.46 -7.61
C TRP A 259 -12.86 12.53 -8.44
N GLU A 260 -13.24 12.30 -9.70
CA GLU A 260 -12.46 11.52 -10.65
C GLU A 260 -11.07 12.14 -10.93
N ARG A 261 -11.02 13.48 -10.96
CA ARG A 261 -9.79 14.25 -11.09
C ARG A 261 -9.65 15.19 -9.92
N LEU A 262 -8.44 15.37 -9.42
CA LEU A 262 -8.18 16.28 -8.30
C LEU A 262 -8.56 17.73 -8.62
N ASN A 263 -8.65 18.09 -9.91
CA ASN A 263 -9.09 19.38 -10.41
C ASN A 263 -10.36 19.29 -11.28
N SER A 264 -11.28 18.41 -10.94
CA SER A 264 -12.56 18.26 -11.67
C SER A 264 -13.36 19.57 -11.74
N TYR A 265 -13.22 20.39 -10.71
CA TYR A 265 -13.71 21.76 -10.65
C TYR A 265 -12.66 22.66 -10.02
N THR A 266 -12.54 23.89 -10.47
CA THR A 266 -11.74 24.93 -9.81
C THR A 266 -12.52 26.24 -9.74
N HIS A 267 -12.25 27.06 -8.74
CA HIS A 267 -12.88 28.38 -8.64
C HIS A 267 -12.51 29.31 -9.79
N THR A 268 -11.35 29.07 -10.42
CA THR A 268 -10.86 29.89 -11.55
C THR A 268 -11.46 29.45 -12.88
N ASP A 269 -11.45 28.14 -13.16
CA ASP A 269 -11.74 27.60 -14.49
C ASP A 269 -13.10 26.88 -14.56
N GLY A 270 -13.84 26.81 -13.43
CA GLY A 270 -15.09 26.07 -13.32
C GLY A 270 -14.86 24.58 -13.57
N PHE A 271 -15.71 23.95 -14.38
CA PHE A 271 -15.61 22.53 -14.73
C PHE A 271 -14.52 22.21 -15.77
N GLY A 272 -13.82 23.22 -16.27
CA GLY A 272 -12.82 23.04 -17.34
C GLY A 272 -13.42 22.60 -18.67
N GLY A 273 -12.56 22.19 -19.60
CA GLY A 273 -12.99 21.90 -20.98
C GLY A 273 -13.50 20.47 -21.26
N ASN A 274 -13.37 19.52 -20.32
CA ASN A 274 -13.71 18.13 -20.56
C ASN A 274 -14.72 17.58 -19.54
N ASN A 275 -15.98 17.83 -19.77
CA ASN A 275 -17.08 17.35 -18.90
C ASN A 275 -17.56 15.93 -19.23
N ARG A 276 -17.07 15.30 -20.31
CA ARG A 276 -17.52 13.95 -20.72
C ARG A 276 -16.92 12.84 -19.85
N MET A 277 -15.75 13.10 -19.21
CA MET A 277 -15.07 12.18 -18.32
C MET A 277 -14.67 12.94 -17.04
N ASN A 278 -15.67 13.31 -16.26
CA ASN A 278 -15.47 14.13 -15.07
C ASN A 278 -16.55 13.81 -14.02
N SER A 279 -16.42 12.65 -13.40
CA SER A 279 -17.33 12.25 -12.32
C SER A 279 -16.98 12.97 -11.02
N PHE A 280 -18.02 13.48 -10.35
CA PHE A 280 -17.90 14.08 -9.01
C PHE A 280 -18.22 13.09 -7.90
N ASN A 281 -18.37 11.82 -8.22
CA ASN A 281 -18.58 10.74 -7.27
C ASN A 281 -17.85 9.50 -7.73
N HIS A 282 -16.50 9.55 -7.66
CA HIS A 282 -15.59 8.52 -8.12
C HIS A 282 -14.70 8.02 -6.97
N TYR A 283 -14.65 6.71 -6.74
CA TYR A 283 -14.01 6.14 -5.54
C TYR A 283 -12.47 6.16 -5.53
N SER A 284 -11.80 6.18 -6.68
CA SER A 284 -10.40 5.75 -6.78
C SER A 284 -9.41 6.56 -5.94
N PHE A 285 -9.45 7.88 -5.97
CA PHE A 285 -8.61 8.70 -5.08
C PHE A 285 -9.00 8.57 -3.60
N GLY A 286 -10.20 8.07 -3.31
CA GLY A 286 -10.66 7.73 -1.95
C GLY A 286 -9.99 6.52 -1.33
N ALA A 287 -9.15 5.79 -2.07
CA ALA A 287 -8.33 4.69 -1.56
C ALA A 287 -7.44 5.11 -0.36
N VAL A 288 -7.12 6.41 -0.22
CA VAL A 288 -6.42 6.94 0.96
C VAL A 288 -7.16 6.65 2.28
N GLY A 289 -8.46 6.45 2.24
CA GLY A 289 -9.26 6.04 3.39
C GLY A 289 -8.79 4.72 4.01
N ALA A 290 -8.36 3.75 3.20
CA ALA A 290 -7.77 2.51 3.68
C ALA A 290 -6.49 2.76 4.49
N TRP A 291 -5.64 3.68 4.04
CA TRP A 291 -4.45 4.08 4.79
C TRP A 291 -4.81 4.79 6.11
N MET A 292 -5.84 5.65 6.10
CA MET A 292 -6.29 6.32 7.33
C MET A 292 -6.72 5.30 8.38
N TYR A 293 -7.45 4.25 8.00
CA TYR A 293 -7.85 3.18 8.90
C TYR A 293 -6.67 2.30 9.32
N ASN A 294 -5.88 1.83 8.35
CA ASN A 294 -4.84 0.84 8.64
C ASN A 294 -3.61 1.44 9.33
N TYR A 295 -3.26 2.69 9.03
CA TYR A 295 -2.02 3.31 9.54
C TYR A 295 -2.28 4.44 10.52
N SER A 296 -3.07 5.46 10.16
CA SER A 296 -3.33 6.56 11.09
C SER A 296 -4.06 6.07 12.34
N LEU A 297 -5.17 5.35 12.19
CA LEU A 297 -5.89 4.70 13.30
C LEU A 297 -5.23 3.40 13.76
N GLY A 298 -4.56 2.70 12.85
CA GLY A 298 -3.88 1.45 13.13
C GLY A 298 -4.80 0.23 13.27
N ILE A 299 -6.03 0.27 12.77
CA ILE A 299 -6.91 -0.91 12.74
C ILE A 299 -6.55 -1.73 11.51
N GLN A 300 -5.83 -2.85 11.70
CA GLN A 300 -5.34 -3.68 10.61
C GLN A 300 -5.83 -5.12 10.76
N ARG A 301 -6.06 -5.76 9.62
CA ARG A 301 -6.26 -7.21 9.57
C ARG A 301 -4.95 -7.92 9.92
N ASP A 302 -5.05 -9.07 10.54
CA ASP A 302 -3.95 -10.03 10.58
C ASP A 302 -4.18 -11.04 9.46
N GLU A 303 -3.32 -11.02 8.44
CA GLU A 303 -3.45 -11.88 7.25
C GLU A 303 -3.46 -13.37 7.59
N ALA A 304 -2.80 -13.76 8.68
CA ALA A 304 -2.79 -15.15 9.17
C ALA A 304 -4.12 -15.56 9.82
N TYR A 305 -4.95 -14.59 10.21
CA TYR A 305 -6.22 -14.81 10.90
C TYR A 305 -7.37 -13.99 10.27
N PRO A 306 -7.81 -14.33 9.06
CA PRO A 306 -8.87 -13.60 8.36
C PRO A 306 -10.15 -13.44 9.18
N GLY A 307 -10.87 -12.33 8.97
CA GLY A 307 -12.17 -12.07 9.58
C GLY A 307 -12.13 -11.38 10.95
N PHE A 308 -10.99 -10.80 11.35
CA PHE A 308 -10.85 -10.04 12.62
C PHE A 308 -11.06 -10.84 13.91
N LYS A 309 -10.94 -12.16 13.85
CA LYS A 309 -10.88 -12.98 15.08
C LYS A 309 -9.65 -12.66 15.92
N GLN A 310 -8.54 -12.45 15.25
CA GLN A 310 -7.34 -11.82 15.72
C GLN A 310 -7.01 -10.69 14.77
N PHE A 311 -6.61 -9.54 15.30
CA PHE A 311 -6.32 -8.36 14.49
C PHE A 311 -5.19 -7.56 15.09
N ILE A 312 -4.70 -6.59 14.33
CA ILE A 312 -3.58 -5.75 14.72
C ILE A 312 -4.08 -4.35 15.05
N LEU A 313 -3.60 -3.79 16.15
CA LEU A 313 -3.70 -2.38 16.49
C LEU A 313 -2.30 -1.77 16.43
N LYS A 314 -2.06 -0.93 15.42
CA LYS A 314 -0.75 -0.31 15.20
C LYS A 314 -0.91 1.14 14.73
N PRO A 315 -1.43 2.02 15.58
CA PRO A 315 -1.60 3.42 15.22
C PRO A 315 -0.25 4.09 14.96
N MET A 316 -0.21 4.90 13.93
CA MET A 316 0.93 5.72 13.56
C MET A 316 0.52 7.21 13.62
N PRO A 317 0.65 7.88 14.77
CA PRO A 317 0.37 9.30 14.91
C PRO A 317 1.19 10.14 13.95
N ASP A 318 0.66 11.31 13.58
CA ASP A 318 1.30 12.23 12.66
C ASP A 318 2.64 12.77 13.19
N PRO A 319 3.78 12.39 12.59
CA PRO A 319 5.08 12.88 13.04
C PRO A 319 5.34 14.32 12.62
N THR A 320 4.55 14.89 11.68
CA THR A 320 4.67 16.30 11.27
C THR A 320 4.08 17.25 12.31
N GLY A 321 3.22 16.72 13.17
CA GLY A 321 2.57 17.45 14.25
C GLY A 321 1.44 18.38 13.80
N LYS A 322 0.99 18.33 12.55
CA LYS A 322 -0.18 19.09 12.08
C LYS A 322 -1.49 18.47 12.56
N MET A 323 -1.62 17.15 12.44
CA MET A 323 -2.73 16.42 13.05
C MET A 323 -2.40 16.10 14.51
N LYS A 324 -3.31 16.41 15.42
CA LYS A 324 -3.13 16.21 16.87
C LYS A 324 -3.90 15.03 17.40
N TYR A 325 -4.82 14.48 16.62
CA TYR A 325 -5.62 13.33 16.99
C TYR A 325 -6.18 12.62 15.77
N ALA A 326 -6.49 11.35 15.95
CA ALA A 326 -7.39 10.60 15.09
C ALA A 326 -8.28 9.71 15.95
N ARG A 327 -9.51 9.49 15.50
CA ARG A 327 -10.48 8.61 16.13
C ARG A 327 -11.35 7.95 15.09
N GLY A 328 -11.56 6.65 15.24
CA GLY A 328 -12.44 5.91 14.36
C GLY A 328 -12.78 4.53 14.90
N TYR A 329 -13.65 3.84 14.20
CA TYR A 329 -14.06 2.50 14.54
C TYR A 329 -14.34 1.67 13.28
N TYR A 330 -14.29 0.36 13.46
CA TYR A 330 -14.71 -0.62 12.47
C TYR A 330 -15.68 -1.62 13.11
N ASP A 331 -16.86 -1.78 12.51
CA ASP A 331 -17.86 -2.75 12.94
C ASP A 331 -17.54 -4.11 12.28
N SER A 332 -16.77 -4.93 13.01
CA SER A 332 -16.42 -6.29 12.57
C SER A 332 -17.57 -7.28 12.82
N MET A 333 -17.44 -8.49 12.28
CA MET A 333 -18.40 -9.58 12.57
C MET A 333 -18.50 -9.97 14.06
N TYR A 334 -17.49 -9.59 14.86
CA TYR A 334 -17.43 -9.84 16.29
C TYR A 334 -17.87 -8.65 17.15
N GLY A 335 -18.17 -7.51 16.53
CA GLY A 335 -18.51 -6.26 17.18
C GLY A 335 -17.55 -5.14 16.84
N ARG A 336 -17.74 -4.01 17.51
CA ARG A 336 -17.02 -2.78 17.22
C ARG A 336 -15.60 -2.81 17.74
N ILE A 337 -14.65 -2.55 16.84
CA ILE A 337 -13.26 -2.25 17.14
C ILE A 337 -13.11 -0.74 17.12
N GLU A 338 -12.59 -0.16 18.19
CA GLU A 338 -12.32 1.29 18.25
C GLU A 338 -10.83 1.54 18.42
N SER A 339 -10.36 2.60 17.78
CA SER A 339 -9.00 3.09 17.91
C SER A 339 -9.00 4.61 17.91
N SER A 340 -8.22 5.18 18.80
CA SER A 340 -7.94 6.62 18.79
C SER A 340 -6.56 6.90 19.36
N TRP A 341 -6.00 8.02 18.91
CA TRP A 341 -4.83 8.62 19.53
C TRP A 341 -5.01 10.15 19.62
N LYS A 342 -4.39 10.74 20.63
CA LYS A 342 -4.35 12.19 20.83
C LYS A 342 -2.99 12.59 21.35
N GLU A 343 -2.36 13.56 20.71
CA GLU A 343 -1.11 14.16 21.18
C GLU A 343 -1.43 15.32 22.14
N GLU A 344 -0.92 15.23 23.35
CA GLU A 344 -1.01 16.29 24.36
C GLU A 344 0.36 16.55 24.98
N ARG A 345 0.90 17.75 24.76
CA ARG A 345 2.24 18.14 25.24
C ARG A 345 3.33 17.14 24.82
N SER A 346 3.88 16.38 25.78
CA SER A 346 4.93 15.39 25.58
C SER A 346 4.44 13.95 25.60
N MET A 347 3.11 13.74 25.64
CA MET A 347 2.48 12.42 25.72
C MET A 347 1.60 12.18 24.51
N ILE A 348 1.45 10.92 24.14
CA ILE A 348 0.41 10.45 23.22
C ILE A 348 -0.51 9.52 24.02
N HIS A 349 -1.77 9.86 24.04
CA HIS A 349 -2.84 9.07 24.66
C HIS A 349 -3.48 8.20 23.59
N TYR A 350 -3.61 6.91 23.85
CA TYR A 350 -4.26 5.96 22.97
C TYR A 350 -5.45 5.35 23.68
N ALA A 351 -6.56 5.16 22.97
CA ALA A 351 -7.69 4.40 23.50
C ALA A 351 -8.16 3.36 22.46
N PHE A 352 -8.44 2.15 22.94
CA PHE A 352 -8.86 1.03 22.12
C PHE A 352 -10.04 0.28 22.74
N THR A 353 -10.89 -0.26 21.88
CA THR A 353 -11.92 -1.25 22.26
C THR A 353 -11.70 -2.52 21.45
N VAL A 354 -11.55 -3.64 22.13
CA VAL A 354 -11.42 -5.00 21.58
C VAL A 354 -12.72 -5.74 21.87
N PRO A 355 -13.49 -6.14 20.83
CA PRO A 355 -14.79 -6.78 21.01
C PRO A 355 -14.70 -8.19 21.60
N GLY A 356 -15.81 -8.69 22.15
CA GLY A 356 -15.89 -10.02 22.71
C GLY A 356 -15.46 -11.13 21.74
N ASN A 357 -14.87 -12.20 22.27
CA ASN A 357 -14.38 -13.34 21.49
C ASN A 357 -13.29 -13.05 20.46
N THR A 358 -12.60 -11.92 20.57
CA THR A 358 -11.47 -11.56 19.73
C THR A 358 -10.22 -11.24 20.55
N THR A 359 -9.08 -11.14 19.91
CA THR A 359 -7.86 -10.60 20.51
C THR A 359 -7.17 -9.64 19.55
N ALA A 360 -6.42 -8.68 20.10
CA ALA A 360 -5.62 -7.77 19.30
C ALA A 360 -4.15 -7.85 19.67
N THR A 361 -3.27 -7.78 18.66
CA THR A 361 -1.85 -7.51 18.86
C THR A 361 -1.63 -6.01 18.74
N LEU A 362 -1.29 -5.35 19.84
CA LEU A 362 -1.06 -3.90 19.90
C LEU A 362 0.43 -3.59 19.78
N TYR A 363 0.76 -2.69 18.88
CA TYR A 363 2.09 -2.10 18.72
C TYR A 363 2.06 -0.63 19.15
N LEU A 364 2.77 -0.28 20.20
CA LEU A 364 2.90 1.11 20.65
C LEU A 364 4.32 1.64 20.36
N PRO A 365 4.46 2.87 19.86
CA PRO A 365 5.76 3.49 19.60
C PRO A 365 6.42 3.91 20.92
N ALA A 366 7.09 2.97 21.57
CA ALA A 366 7.80 3.16 22.83
C ALA A 366 9.08 2.35 22.83
N ALA A 367 10.17 2.92 23.34
CA ALA A 367 11.48 2.24 23.41
C ALA A 367 11.46 1.10 24.43
N SER A 368 10.67 1.21 25.48
CA SER A 368 10.59 0.24 26.56
C SER A 368 9.18 0.16 27.17
N LEU A 369 8.84 -1.00 27.71
CA LEU A 369 7.61 -1.21 28.48
C LEU A 369 7.46 -0.20 29.65
N ARG A 370 8.57 0.32 30.17
CA ARG A 370 8.56 1.33 31.25
C ARG A 370 7.97 2.68 30.81
N ASP A 371 7.98 2.94 29.50
CA ASP A 371 7.47 4.18 28.91
C ASP A 371 5.98 4.10 28.60
N VAL A 372 5.36 2.95 28.88
CA VAL A 372 3.92 2.70 28.63
C VAL A 372 3.18 2.51 29.94
N ARG A 373 2.04 3.18 30.07
CA ARG A 373 1.10 3.01 31.18
C ARG A 373 -0.30 2.74 30.66
N GLU A 374 -1.09 1.98 31.43
CA GLU A 374 -2.52 1.83 31.23
C GLU A 374 -3.22 2.51 32.42
N GLY A 375 -3.82 3.68 32.16
CA GLY A 375 -4.21 4.61 33.22
C GLY A 375 -2.99 4.94 34.09
N GLU A 376 -3.15 4.86 35.42
CA GLU A 376 -2.06 5.08 36.37
C GLU A 376 -1.19 3.84 36.63
N LYS A 377 -1.50 2.69 36.00
CA LYS A 377 -0.89 1.38 36.31
C LYS A 377 0.24 1.04 35.37
N LEU A 378 1.22 0.31 35.89
CA LEU A 378 2.22 -0.36 35.08
C LEU A 378 1.58 -1.54 34.35
N ILE A 379 1.91 -1.74 33.08
CA ILE A 379 1.33 -2.77 32.20
C ILE A 379 1.30 -4.16 32.86
N ARG A 380 2.37 -4.58 33.53
CA ARG A 380 2.48 -5.91 34.18
C ARG A 380 1.43 -6.14 35.30
N LYS A 381 0.73 -5.10 35.75
CA LYS A 381 -0.31 -5.17 36.79
C LYS A 381 -1.72 -5.09 36.20
N CYS A 382 -1.86 -4.94 34.89
CA CYS A 382 -3.15 -4.77 34.22
C CYS A 382 -3.73 -6.12 33.80
N LYS A 383 -5.01 -6.32 34.06
CA LYS A 383 -5.74 -7.49 33.60
C LYS A 383 -6.07 -7.37 32.11
N GLY A 384 -6.07 -8.49 31.39
CA GLY A 384 -6.42 -8.51 29.97
C GLY A 384 -5.31 -8.04 29.03
N ILE A 385 -4.11 -7.72 29.56
CA ILE A 385 -2.93 -7.32 28.78
C ILE A 385 -1.82 -8.34 29.04
N GLU A 386 -1.31 -8.91 27.97
CA GLU A 386 -0.15 -9.79 27.96
C GLU A 386 1.04 -9.10 27.26
N TYR A 387 2.18 -9.05 27.91
CA TYR A 387 3.40 -8.51 27.31
C TYR A 387 4.02 -9.56 26.40
N ILE A 388 4.20 -9.21 25.12
CA ILE A 388 4.80 -10.09 24.10
C ILE A 388 6.29 -9.80 23.95
N GLY A 389 6.68 -8.52 23.86
CA GLY A 389 8.08 -8.13 23.66
C GLY A 389 8.25 -6.65 23.41
N GLU A 390 9.52 -6.25 23.25
CA GLU A 390 9.89 -4.90 22.81
C GLU A 390 11.09 -4.98 21.85
N GLY A 391 11.13 -4.08 20.87
CA GLY A 391 12.21 -3.99 19.90
C GLY A 391 11.88 -3.01 18.78
N SER A 392 12.91 -2.54 18.08
CA SER A 392 12.76 -1.59 16.97
C SER A 392 11.95 -0.33 17.32
N GLY A 393 12.04 0.13 18.59
CA GLY A 393 11.29 1.31 19.05
C GLY A 393 9.80 1.06 19.31
N GLN A 394 9.39 -0.19 19.45
CA GLN A 394 8.00 -0.58 19.71
C GLN A 394 7.88 -1.53 20.90
N VAL A 395 6.82 -1.37 21.67
CA VAL A 395 6.35 -2.32 22.67
C VAL A 395 5.18 -3.08 22.09
N VAL A 396 5.22 -4.40 22.19
CA VAL A 396 4.19 -5.31 21.65
C VAL A 396 3.41 -5.95 22.79
N LEU A 397 2.10 -5.78 22.76
CA LEU A 397 1.16 -6.31 23.74
C LEU A 397 0.08 -7.14 23.05
N LYS A 398 -0.44 -8.15 23.73
CA LYS A 398 -1.68 -8.82 23.34
C LYS A 398 -2.81 -8.33 24.24
N LEU A 399 -3.91 -7.91 23.63
CA LEU A 399 -5.10 -7.43 24.32
C LEU A 399 -6.21 -8.48 24.21
N LEU A 400 -6.81 -8.81 25.34
CA LEU A 400 -8.06 -9.55 25.44
C LEU A 400 -9.26 -8.62 25.22
N PRO A 401 -10.51 -9.16 25.12
CA PRO A 401 -11.69 -8.32 25.02
C PRO A 401 -11.77 -7.28 26.15
N GLY A 402 -12.03 -6.02 25.82
CA GLY A 402 -12.11 -4.92 26.78
C GLY A 402 -11.82 -3.57 26.18
N SER A 403 -11.87 -2.54 27.03
CA SER A 403 -11.49 -1.17 26.67
C SER A 403 -10.23 -0.78 27.44
N TYR A 404 -9.31 -0.14 26.75
CA TYR A 404 -7.97 0.17 27.23
C TYR A 404 -7.61 1.63 26.95
N SER A 405 -6.82 2.22 27.85
CA SER A 405 -6.31 3.59 27.69
C SER A 405 -4.81 3.60 28.01
N PHE A 406 -3.99 3.85 27.00
CA PHE A 406 -2.54 3.89 27.17
C PHE A 406 -2.00 5.30 27.06
N GLU A 407 -0.95 5.56 27.84
CA GLU A 407 -0.14 6.76 27.75
C GLU A 407 1.29 6.36 27.37
N VAL A 408 1.82 7.01 26.32
CA VAL A 408 3.17 6.82 25.84
C VAL A 408 3.89 8.15 25.76
N LYS A 409 5.10 8.24 26.31
CA LYS A 409 5.91 9.44 26.22
C LYS A 409 6.37 9.62 24.77
N LYS A 410 6.11 10.80 24.20
CA LYS A 410 6.59 11.14 22.86
C LYS A 410 8.11 11.23 22.87
N GLU A 411 8.77 10.39 22.07
CA GLU A 411 10.19 10.57 21.83
C GLU A 411 10.41 11.88 21.06
N HIS A 412 11.18 12.78 21.63
CA HIS A 412 11.70 13.91 20.85
C HIS A 412 12.67 13.35 19.80
N PRO A 413 12.59 13.76 18.53
CA PRO A 413 13.60 13.43 17.55
C PRO A 413 14.95 13.88 18.13
N MET A 414 15.80 12.93 18.48
CA MET A 414 17.14 13.25 18.98
C MET A 414 17.87 14.00 17.85
N ALA A 415 18.03 15.30 18.00
CA ALA A 415 18.91 16.10 17.17
C ALA A 415 20.26 15.36 17.06
N GLY A 416 20.64 14.98 15.85
CA GLY A 416 21.72 14.11 15.45
C GLY A 416 22.87 13.94 16.45
N LYS A 417 22.85 12.91 17.26
CA LYS A 417 24.05 12.41 17.90
C LYS A 417 24.89 11.73 16.83
N LYS A 418 25.92 12.45 16.35
CA LYS A 418 27.05 11.83 15.59
C LYS A 418 27.49 10.59 16.35
N ARG A 419 27.35 9.41 15.76
CA ARG A 419 27.98 8.19 16.25
C ARG A 419 29.50 8.46 16.34
N LYS A 420 30.05 8.54 17.55
CA LYS A 420 31.51 8.47 17.75
C LYS A 420 31.95 7.12 17.22
N LYS A 421 32.82 7.13 16.20
CA LYS A 421 33.57 5.95 15.78
C LYS A 421 34.31 5.42 17.01
N GLY A 422 33.96 4.21 17.46
CA GLY A 422 34.73 3.51 18.47
C GLY A 422 36.13 3.18 17.92
N GLU A 423 37.15 3.70 18.56
CA GLU A 423 38.51 3.28 18.36
C GLU A 423 38.67 1.79 18.73
N ILE A 424 39.07 1.01 17.75
CA ILE A 424 39.49 -0.39 17.99
C ILE A 424 40.87 -0.34 18.60
N THR A 425 40.95 -0.49 19.91
CA THR A 425 42.23 -0.74 20.60
C THR A 425 42.74 -2.14 20.21
N ARG A 426 43.77 -2.18 19.39
CA ARG A 426 44.58 -3.39 19.17
C ARG A 426 45.32 -3.73 20.45
N SER A 427 44.94 -4.82 21.13
CA SER A 427 45.78 -5.43 22.14
C SER A 427 46.94 -6.17 21.46
N LYS A 428 48.15 -5.74 21.74
CA LYS A 428 49.37 -6.51 21.46
C LYS A 428 49.40 -7.71 22.42
N GLY A 429 49.29 -8.90 21.89
CA GLY A 429 49.63 -10.15 22.58
C GLY A 429 51.08 -10.49 22.31
N THR A 430 51.86 -10.52 23.35
CA THR A 430 53.20 -11.16 23.42
C THR A 430 53.05 -12.61 23.87
N HIS A 431 53.71 -13.45 23.19
CA HIS A 431 54.17 -14.83 23.32
C HIS A 431 53.38 -15.88 22.55
#